data_eb9061e83581da9aed9bb62ed5c503a2
#
_entry.id   eb9061e83581da9aed9bb62ed5c503a2
#
_cell.length_a   1.000
_cell.length_b   1.000
_cell.length_c   1.000
_cell.angle_alpha   90.00
_cell.angle_beta   90.00
_cell.angle_gamma   90.00
#
_symmetry.space_group_name_H-M   'P 1'
#
loop_
_entity.id
_entity.type
_entity.pdbx_description
1 polymer ?
#
loop_
_entity_poly.entity_id
_entity_poly.type
_entity_poly.pdbx_seq_one_letter_code
_entity_poly.pdbx_strand_id
1 'polypeptide(L)'
;NAEYKGEEDALAGARALAARHKDDPGLSINIAPHAPYSVTAEALQASMRLAEELDTTWQIHLSETEEERQNAIKEFGCSPVEYLAKLGCLNERTVAVHCVALSDHDIELLAKSGASVVHCPVSNMRLGCGASPVVKLLKAGVNVALGTDGAASACSLSMFEQMRTAGLIAKGFSQDPTQLTVNQIIRMATINGANALKLDREVGSLAV
;
A
#
# COMPACT_ATOMS: atom_id res chain seq x y z
N ASN A 1 -2.85 2.63 -19.92
CA ASN A 1 -3.56 1.37 -20.00
C ASN A 1 -4.15 1.24 -21.43
N ALA A 2 -3.86 0.15 -22.14
CA ALA A 2 -4.33 -0.02 -23.54
C ALA A 2 -5.86 -0.12 -23.67
N GLU A 3 -6.57 -0.32 -22.57
CA GLU A 3 -8.02 -0.53 -22.52
C GLU A 3 -8.80 0.78 -22.37
N TYR A 4 -8.18 1.85 -21.83
CA TYR A 4 -8.84 3.13 -21.57
C TYR A 4 -8.17 4.27 -22.35
N LYS A 5 -8.99 5.19 -22.88
CA LYS A 5 -8.55 6.33 -23.69
C LYS A 5 -8.02 7.52 -22.89
N GLY A 6 -7.99 7.41 -21.56
CA GLY A 6 -7.53 8.43 -20.65
C GLY A 6 -8.01 8.21 -19.22
N GLU A 7 -7.69 9.14 -18.33
CA GLU A 7 -7.99 9.03 -16.89
C GLU A 7 -9.50 9.07 -16.61
N GLU A 8 -10.27 9.92 -17.31
CA GLU A 8 -11.73 10.00 -17.17
C GLU A 8 -12.40 8.69 -17.58
N ASP A 9 -11.96 8.08 -18.68
CA ASP A 9 -12.50 6.82 -19.17
C ASP A 9 -12.17 5.66 -18.20
N ALA A 10 -10.96 5.67 -17.60
CA ALA A 10 -10.57 4.71 -16.57
C ALA A 10 -11.44 4.85 -15.30
N LEU A 11 -11.72 6.07 -14.86
CA LEU A 11 -12.59 6.32 -13.69
C LEU A 11 -14.06 5.91 -13.99
N ALA A 12 -14.55 6.19 -15.19
CA ALA A 12 -15.87 5.75 -15.63
C ALA A 12 -15.97 4.21 -15.68
N GLY A 13 -14.91 3.54 -16.16
CA GLY A 13 -14.81 2.09 -16.18
C GLY A 13 -14.82 1.49 -14.76
N ALA A 14 -14.07 2.07 -13.83
CA ALA A 14 -14.03 1.66 -12.42
C ALA A 14 -15.42 1.82 -11.76
N ARG A 15 -16.11 2.93 -12.00
CA ARG A 15 -17.48 3.17 -11.53
C ARG A 15 -18.46 2.15 -12.08
N ALA A 16 -18.40 1.85 -13.38
CA ALA A 16 -19.25 0.87 -14.03
C ALA A 16 -19.01 -0.54 -13.47
N LEU A 17 -17.75 -0.91 -13.21
CA LEU A 17 -17.38 -2.19 -12.62
C LEU A 17 -17.95 -2.31 -11.19
N ALA A 18 -17.77 -1.28 -10.37
CA ALA A 18 -18.31 -1.23 -9.01
C ALA A 18 -19.84 -1.36 -9.00
N ALA A 19 -20.54 -0.62 -9.89
CA ALA A 19 -22.00 -0.70 -10.02
C ALA A 19 -22.47 -2.09 -10.44
N ARG A 20 -21.74 -2.77 -11.34
CA ARG A 20 -22.07 -4.13 -11.80
C ARG A 20 -22.00 -5.18 -10.69
N HIS A 21 -21.06 -5.02 -9.75
CA HIS A 21 -20.74 -6.03 -8.73
C HIS A 21 -21.13 -5.60 -7.31
N LYS A 22 -21.91 -4.52 -7.16
CA LYS A 22 -22.28 -3.97 -5.85
C LYS A 22 -23.03 -4.96 -4.93
N ASP A 23 -23.79 -5.89 -5.54
CA ASP A 23 -24.60 -6.86 -4.82
C ASP A 23 -23.93 -8.26 -4.74
N ASP A 24 -22.68 -8.38 -5.17
CA ASP A 24 -21.90 -9.61 -5.09
C ASP A 24 -21.11 -9.67 -3.77
N PRO A 25 -21.55 -10.51 -2.80
CA PRO A 25 -20.90 -10.56 -1.49
C PRO A 25 -19.47 -11.13 -1.53
N GLY A 26 -19.07 -11.74 -2.64
CA GLY A 26 -17.73 -12.30 -2.84
C GLY A 26 -16.73 -11.33 -3.47
N LEU A 27 -17.18 -10.12 -3.88
CA LEU A 27 -16.34 -9.16 -4.60
C LEU A 27 -16.29 -7.80 -3.91
N SER A 28 -15.09 -7.25 -3.77
CA SER A 28 -14.82 -5.88 -3.36
C SER A 28 -14.05 -5.17 -4.46
N ILE A 29 -14.55 -4.04 -4.94
CA ILE A 29 -13.90 -3.24 -5.98
C ILE A 29 -13.17 -2.07 -5.31
N ASN A 30 -11.85 -2.05 -5.43
CA ASN A 30 -11.00 -0.99 -4.91
C ASN A 30 -10.51 -0.08 -6.03
N ILE A 31 -10.24 1.19 -5.71
CA ILE A 31 -9.68 2.15 -6.66
C ILE A 31 -8.17 2.14 -6.55
N ALA A 32 -7.47 1.91 -7.66
CA ALA A 32 -6.03 1.67 -7.65
C ALA A 32 -5.29 2.45 -8.75
N PRO A 33 -5.07 3.78 -8.59
CA PRO A 33 -4.14 4.50 -9.45
C PRO A 33 -2.73 3.92 -9.29
N HIS A 34 -1.92 4.02 -10.35
CA HIS A 34 -0.62 3.35 -10.38
C HIS A 34 0.36 3.92 -9.35
N ALA A 35 0.81 5.16 -9.54
CA ALA A 35 1.82 5.81 -8.68
C ALA A 35 1.76 7.34 -8.85
N PRO A 36 2.29 8.13 -7.88
CA PRO A 36 2.29 9.60 -7.96
C PRO A 36 3.01 10.16 -9.19
N TYR A 37 4.06 9.49 -9.67
CA TYR A 37 4.85 9.91 -10.82
C TYR A 37 4.23 9.57 -12.18
N SER A 38 3.17 8.78 -12.24
CA SER A 38 2.56 8.28 -13.49
C SER A 38 1.09 8.67 -13.65
N VAL A 39 0.52 9.37 -12.69
CA VAL A 39 -0.88 9.80 -12.67
C VAL A 39 -0.93 11.28 -12.31
N THR A 40 -1.74 12.06 -13.02
CA THR A 40 -1.84 13.51 -12.75
C THR A 40 -2.44 13.80 -11.37
N ALA A 41 -2.15 14.98 -10.81
CA ALA A 41 -2.71 15.42 -9.53
C ALA A 41 -4.25 15.39 -9.53
N GLU A 42 -4.84 15.87 -10.61
CA GLU A 42 -6.29 15.92 -10.83
C GLU A 42 -6.90 14.51 -10.82
N ALA A 43 -6.24 13.55 -11.48
CA ALA A 43 -6.72 12.17 -11.54
C ALA A 43 -6.50 11.44 -10.20
N LEU A 44 -5.42 11.69 -9.48
CA LEU A 44 -5.22 11.19 -8.12
C LEU A 44 -6.37 11.66 -7.20
N GLN A 45 -6.68 12.95 -7.21
CA GLN A 45 -7.77 13.52 -6.43
C GLN A 45 -9.14 12.99 -6.88
N ALA A 46 -9.37 12.87 -8.19
CA ALA A 46 -10.63 12.33 -8.72
C ALA A 46 -10.81 10.85 -8.37
N SER A 47 -9.74 10.05 -8.41
CA SER A 47 -9.76 8.64 -8.01
C SER A 47 -10.00 8.47 -6.50
N MET A 48 -9.44 9.36 -5.65
CA MET A 48 -9.73 9.36 -4.21
C MET A 48 -11.20 9.69 -3.93
N ARG A 49 -11.74 10.73 -4.56
CA ARG A 49 -13.19 11.06 -4.45
C ARG A 49 -14.07 9.90 -4.89
N LEU A 50 -13.68 9.16 -5.93
CA LEU A 50 -14.40 7.97 -6.35
C LEU A 50 -14.35 6.85 -5.29
N ALA A 51 -13.21 6.65 -4.63
CA ALA A 51 -13.09 5.69 -3.54
C ALA A 51 -13.95 6.09 -2.33
N GLU A 52 -14.04 7.39 -2.02
CA GLU A 52 -14.92 7.93 -0.99
C GLU A 52 -16.40 7.71 -1.33
N GLU A 53 -16.81 8.02 -2.56
CA GLU A 53 -18.18 7.84 -3.05
C GLU A 53 -18.62 6.37 -3.01
N LEU A 54 -17.71 5.45 -3.35
CA LEU A 54 -17.97 4.00 -3.36
C LEU A 54 -17.78 3.35 -1.99
N ASP A 55 -17.37 4.10 -0.99
CA ASP A 55 -16.99 3.64 0.35
C ASP A 55 -15.97 2.48 0.33
N THR A 56 -14.95 2.60 -0.51
CA THR A 56 -13.92 1.57 -0.71
C THR A 56 -12.51 2.08 -0.38
N THR A 57 -11.51 1.22 -0.48
CA THR A 57 -10.10 1.59 -0.30
C THR A 57 -9.49 2.16 -1.58
N TRP A 58 -8.43 2.95 -1.40
CA TRP A 58 -7.66 3.56 -2.45
C TRP A 58 -6.20 3.09 -2.35
N GLN A 59 -5.76 2.31 -3.33
CA GLN A 59 -4.44 1.67 -3.31
C GLN A 59 -3.50 2.35 -4.30
N ILE A 60 -2.23 2.55 -3.91
CA ILE A 60 -1.21 3.18 -4.76
C ILE A 60 0.19 2.66 -4.43
N HIS A 61 1.07 2.49 -5.44
CA HIS A 61 2.50 2.29 -5.21
C HIS A 61 3.09 3.61 -4.71
N LEU A 62 3.86 3.55 -3.62
CA LEU A 62 4.33 4.77 -2.95
C LEU A 62 5.75 4.59 -2.40
N SER A 63 6.65 5.48 -2.79
CA SER A 63 8.04 5.49 -2.29
C SER A 63 8.70 4.11 -2.40
N GLU A 64 8.54 3.45 -3.55
CA GLU A 64 9.05 2.10 -3.78
C GLU A 64 10.57 2.11 -3.87
N THR A 65 11.17 3.16 -4.47
CA THR A 65 12.61 3.29 -4.65
C THR A 65 13.12 4.65 -4.19
N GLU A 66 14.41 4.71 -3.85
CA GLU A 66 15.05 6.00 -3.57
C GLU A 66 15.08 6.90 -4.81
N GLU A 67 15.16 6.33 -6.02
CA GLU A 67 15.07 7.08 -7.27
C GLU A 67 13.71 7.77 -7.42
N GLU A 68 12.60 7.07 -7.17
CA GLU A 68 11.25 7.65 -7.13
C GLU A 68 11.20 8.85 -6.17
N ARG A 69 11.72 8.64 -4.94
CA ARG A 69 11.74 9.69 -3.92
C ARG A 69 12.53 10.92 -4.37
N GLN A 70 13.73 10.73 -4.93
CA GLN A 70 14.56 11.83 -5.42
C GLN A 70 13.92 12.57 -6.60
N ASN A 71 13.26 11.85 -7.50
CA ASN A 71 12.56 12.45 -8.62
C ASN A 71 11.34 13.26 -8.14
N ALA A 72 10.57 12.76 -7.21
CA ALA A 72 9.46 13.50 -6.59
C ALA A 72 9.92 14.79 -5.89
N ILE A 73 11.04 14.75 -5.17
CA ILE A 73 11.62 15.97 -4.55
C ILE A 73 12.01 17.00 -5.60
N LYS A 74 12.60 16.58 -6.73
CA LYS A 74 12.96 17.49 -7.83
C LYS A 74 11.74 18.07 -8.53
N GLU A 75 10.70 17.26 -8.75
CA GLU A 75 9.51 17.63 -9.52
C GLU A 75 8.48 18.38 -8.67
N PHE A 76 8.17 17.87 -7.48
CA PHE A 76 7.11 18.38 -6.61
C PHE A 76 7.62 19.18 -5.40
N GLY A 77 8.95 19.24 -5.20
CA GLY A 77 9.56 19.92 -4.03
C GLY A 77 9.33 19.19 -2.70
N CYS A 78 8.90 17.92 -2.71
CA CYS A 78 8.63 17.15 -1.50
C CYS A 78 8.63 15.63 -1.81
N SER A 79 8.59 14.80 -0.75
CA SER A 79 8.51 13.36 -0.90
C SER A 79 7.17 12.90 -1.52
N PRO A 80 7.09 11.67 -2.09
CA PRO A 80 5.83 11.14 -2.59
C PRO A 80 4.72 11.11 -1.52
N VAL A 81 5.06 10.82 -0.27
CA VAL A 81 4.11 10.79 0.87
C VAL A 81 3.59 12.20 1.18
N GLU A 82 4.49 13.19 1.27
CA GLU A 82 4.11 14.60 1.46
C GLU A 82 3.26 15.12 0.30
N TYR A 83 3.57 14.70 -0.92
CA TYR A 83 2.79 15.08 -2.11
C TYR A 83 1.36 14.56 -2.01
N LEU A 84 1.15 13.28 -1.69
CA LEU A 84 -0.19 12.75 -1.48
C LEU A 84 -0.93 13.43 -0.32
N ALA A 85 -0.23 13.76 0.76
CA ALA A 85 -0.81 14.50 1.87
C ALA A 85 -1.30 15.90 1.45
N LYS A 86 -0.50 16.64 0.65
CA LYS A 86 -0.87 17.95 0.10
C LYS A 86 -2.06 17.87 -0.84
N LEU A 87 -2.21 16.78 -1.59
CA LEU A 87 -3.35 16.54 -2.48
C LEU A 87 -4.63 16.10 -1.74
N GLY A 88 -4.57 15.81 -0.44
CA GLY A 88 -5.67 15.21 0.31
C GLY A 88 -5.89 13.72 0.01
N CYS A 89 -4.90 13.07 -0.62
CA CYS A 89 -4.94 11.66 -1.00
C CYS A 89 -4.21 10.73 -0.01
N LEU A 90 -3.95 11.20 1.22
CA LEU A 90 -3.35 10.42 2.29
C LEU A 90 -4.29 10.41 3.50
N ASN A 91 -5.10 9.39 3.64
CA ASN A 91 -6.10 9.24 4.70
C ASN A 91 -6.32 7.76 5.04
N GLU A 92 -7.32 7.46 5.88
CA GLU A 92 -7.64 6.10 6.35
C GLU A 92 -8.14 5.14 5.25
N ARG A 93 -8.41 5.63 4.03
CA ARG A 93 -8.74 4.80 2.87
C ARG A 93 -7.50 4.40 2.08
N THR A 94 -6.37 5.07 2.33
CA THR A 94 -5.15 4.89 1.57
C THR A 94 -4.44 3.60 1.97
N VAL A 95 -4.18 2.77 0.97
CA VAL A 95 -3.35 1.56 1.05
C VAL A 95 -2.07 1.84 0.27
N ALA A 96 -1.02 2.23 0.99
CA ALA A 96 0.28 2.60 0.43
C ALA A 96 1.15 1.34 0.25
N VAL A 97 1.45 0.96 -0.99
CA VAL A 97 2.21 -0.25 -1.30
C VAL A 97 3.69 0.06 -1.37
N HIS A 98 4.53 -0.87 -0.92
CA HIS A 98 6.00 -0.85 -0.81
C HIS A 98 6.54 0.01 0.33
N CYS A 99 6.44 1.32 0.27
CA CYS A 99 6.91 2.26 1.29
C CYS A 99 8.35 1.94 1.75
N VAL A 100 9.28 1.83 0.81
CA VAL A 100 10.69 1.50 1.07
C VAL A 100 11.49 2.77 1.40
N ALA A 101 11.42 3.78 0.53
CA ALA A 101 12.21 5.00 0.60
C ALA A 101 11.47 6.09 1.41
N LEU A 102 11.38 5.90 2.73
CA LEU A 102 10.69 6.81 3.66
C LEU A 102 11.68 7.57 4.55
N SER A 103 11.42 8.85 4.75
CA SER A 103 11.98 9.63 5.85
C SER A 103 11.21 9.40 7.16
N ASP A 104 11.76 9.81 8.29
CA ASP A 104 11.04 9.76 9.58
C ASP A 104 9.78 10.66 9.54
N HIS A 105 9.82 11.78 8.81
CA HIS A 105 8.66 12.64 8.59
C HIS A 105 7.56 11.96 7.76
N ASP A 106 7.92 11.19 6.72
CA ASP A 106 6.95 10.40 5.95
C ASP A 106 6.23 9.37 6.83
N ILE A 107 6.98 8.72 7.75
CA ILE A 107 6.41 7.77 8.70
C ILE A 107 5.42 8.48 9.66
N GLU A 108 5.73 9.70 10.12
CA GLU A 108 4.81 10.48 10.93
C GLU A 108 3.52 10.85 10.17
N LEU A 109 3.64 11.23 8.89
CA LEU A 109 2.47 11.54 8.06
C LEU A 109 1.59 10.31 7.83
N LEU A 110 2.19 9.15 7.53
CA LEU A 110 1.48 7.88 7.41
C LEU A 110 0.76 7.51 8.72
N ALA A 111 1.42 7.66 9.87
CA ALA A 111 0.82 7.38 11.16
C ALA A 111 -0.37 8.31 11.49
N LYS A 112 -0.23 9.60 11.19
CA LYS A 112 -1.28 10.61 11.45
C LYS A 112 -2.49 10.47 10.52
N SER A 113 -2.27 10.01 9.29
CA SER A 113 -3.32 9.89 8.29
C SER A 113 -4.26 8.70 8.51
N GLY A 114 -3.84 7.69 9.26
CA GLY A 114 -4.55 6.42 9.38
C GLY A 114 -4.38 5.50 8.17
N ALA A 115 -3.52 5.86 7.21
CA ALA A 115 -3.21 5.03 6.06
C ALA A 115 -2.60 3.69 6.46
N SER A 116 -2.90 2.65 5.70
CA SER A 116 -2.25 1.35 5.83
C SER A 116 -1.07 1.23 4.87
N VAL A 117 -0.02 0.54 5.29
CA VAL A 117 1.14 0.20 4.44
C VAL A 117 1.11 -1.29 4.10
N VAL A 118 1.34 -1.63 2.83
CA VAL A 118 1.50 -3.01 2.38
C VAL A 118 2.95 -3.26 2.01
N HIS A 119 3.64 -4.04 2.82
CA HIS A 119 5.03 -4.44 2.57
C HIS A 119 5.08 -5.66 1.64
N CYS A 120 5.80 -5.55 0.52
CA CYS A 120 6.00 -6.59 -0.49
C CYS A 120 7.47 -7.07 -0.48
N PRO A 121 7.92 -7.81 0.56
CA PRO A 121 9.35 -8.02 0.80
C PRO A 121 10.07 -8.78 -0.32
N VAL A 122 9.43 -9.78 -0.93
CA VAL A 122 10.05 -10.58 -2.01
C VAL A 122 10.22 -9.72 -3.27
N SER A 123 9.18 -8.99 -3.67
CA SER A 123 9.24 -8.07 -4.82
C SER A 123 10.32 -7.00 -4.61
N ASN A 124 10.31 -6.32 -3.47
CA ASN A 124 11.28 -5.27 -3.15
C ASN A 124 12.73 -5.76 -3.23
N MET A 125 13.00 -6.97 -2.73
CA MET A 125 14.35 -7.56 -2.81
C MET A 125 14.74 -7.97 -4.23
N ARG A 126 13.81 -8.56 -4.97
CA ARG A 126 14.07 -9.00 -6.34
C ARG A 126 14.32 -7.85 -7.31
N LEU A 127 13.56 -6.78 -7.16
CA LEU A 127 13.69 -5.59 -7.99
C LEU A 127 14.81 -4.64 -7.50
N GLY A 128 15.45 -4.95 -6.37
CA GLY A 128 16.52 -4.14 -5.82
C GLY A 128 16.05 -2.82 -5.22
N CYS A 129 14.76 -2.72 -4.87
CA CYS A 129 14.17 -1.50 -4.30
C CYS A 129 14.70 -1.20 -2.89
N GLY A 130 15.09 -2.23 -2.13
CA GLY A 130 15.52 -2.09 -0.74
C GLY A 130 14.50 -2.62 0.27
N ALA A 131 14.70 -2.34 1.55
CA ALA A 131 13.87 -2.81 2.65
C ALA A 131 12.99 -1.69 3.22
N SER A 132 11.67 -1.89 3.21
CA SER A 132 10.75 -0.99 3.92
C SER A 132 11.06 -0.95 5.41
N PRO A 133 11.01 0.21 6.08
CA PRO A 133 11.30 0.38 7.50
C PRO A 133 10.14 -0.13 8.40
N VAL A 134 9.71 -1.38 8.18
CA VAL A 134 8.53 -2.00 8.82
C VAL A 134 8.52 -1.83 10.33
N VAL A 135 9.68 -2.01 10.98
CA VAL A 135 9.78 -1.90 12.44
C VAL A 135 9.50 -0.46 12.92
N LYS A 136 9.98 0.56 12.18
CA LYS A 136 9.69 1.96 12.48
C LYS A 136 8.21 2.28 12.26
N LEU A 137 7.63 1.81 11.15
CA LEU A 137 6.21 1.98 10.85
C LEU A 137 5.32 1.38 11.94
N LEU A 138 5.57 0.14 12.36
CA LEU A 138 4.83 -0.51 13.45
C LEU A 138 4.98 0.23 14.79
N LYS A 139 6.18 0.72 15.11
CA LYS A 139 6.42 1.53 16.33
C LYS A 139 5.69 2.86 16.30
N ALA A 140 5.51 3.45 15.13
CA ALA A 140 4.74 4.68 14.93
C ALA A 140 3.22 4.45 14.94
N GLY A 141 2.76 3.20 15.05
CA GLY A 141 1.34 2.85 15.07
C GLY A 141 0.69 2.70 13.70
N VAL A 142 1.48 2.69 12.61
CA VAL A 142 0.97 2.44 11.26
C VAL A 142 0.49 0.99 11.16
N ASN A 143 -0.69 0.78 10.57
CA ASN A 143 -1.13 -0.55 10.19
C ASN A 143 -0.28 -1.07 9.03
N VAL A 144 0.55 -2.08 9.28
CA VAL A 144 1.40 -2.70 8.24
C VAL A 144 0.90 -4.10 7.93
N ALA A 145 0.58 -4.33 6.66
CA ALA A 145 0.20 -5.64 6.10
C ALA A 145 1.31 -6.21 5.22
N LEU A 146 1.19 -7.47 4.83
CA LEU A 146 2.01 -8.11 3.80
C LEU A 146 1.24 -8.25 2.49
N GLY A 147 1.93 -8.05 1.38
CA GLY A 147 1.44 -8.31 0.04
C GLY A 147 2.45 -9.12 -0.78
N THR A 148 1.96 -9.87 -1.75
CA THR A 148 2.82 -10.64 -2.65
C THR A 148 3.36 -9.82 -3.81
N ASP A 149 2.68 -8.71 -4.13
CA ASP A 149 2.81 -8.05 -5.43
C ASP A 149 2.42 -9.00 -6.59
N GLY A 150 2.59 -8.60 -7.82
CA GLY A 150 2.34 -9.44 -8.97
C GLY A 150 3.32 -10.61 -9.10
N ALA A 151 2.86 -11.73 -9.68
CA ALA A 151 3.71 -12.90 -9.91
C ALA A 151 4.92 -12.59 -10.83
N ALA A 152 4.82 -11.58 -11.67
CA ALA A 152 5.93 -11.11 -12.52
C ALA A 152 7.06 -10.49 -11.68
N SER A 153 6.73 -9.77 -10.61
CA SER A 153 7.69 -9.11 -9.72
C SER A 153 8.24 -10.07 -8.65
N ALA A 154 7.36 -10.84 -7.99
CA ALA A 154 7.73 -11.70 -6.88
C ALA A 154 8.06 -13.16 -7.27
N CYS A 155 7.71 -13.61 -8.48
CA CYS A 155 7.78 -15.01 -8.95
C CYS A 155 6.95 -16.02 -8.13
N SER A 156 6.24 -15.58 -7.13
CA SER A 156 5.44 -16.41 -6.22
C SER A 156 4.30 -15.59 -5.61
N LEU A 157 3.16 -16.22 -5.44
CA LEU A 157 2.02 -15.66 -4.71
C LEU A 157 1.88 -16.29 -3.31
N SER A 158 2.97 -16.85 -2.77
CA SER A 158 2.99 -17.49 -1.46
C SER A 158 3.11 -16.46 -0.33
N MET A 159 2.06 -16.31 0.46
CA MET A 159 2.09 -15.47 1.66
C MET A 159 3.09 -16.00 2.71
N PHE A 160 3.30 -17.32 2.80
CA PHE A 160 4.31 -17.90 3.70
C PHE A 160 5.73 -17.46 3.32
N GLU A 161 6.02 -17.31 2.02
CA GLU A 161 7.30 -16.79 1.55
C GLU A 161 7.46 -15.32 1.93
N GLN A 162 6.41 -14.51 1.78
CA GLN A 162 6.42 -13.11 2.24
C GLN A 162 6.68 -13.00 3.73
N MET A 163 6.00 -13.82 4.55
CA MET A 163 6.18 -13.84 6.00
C MET A 163 7.63 -14.19 6.40
N ARG A 164 8.19 -15.24 5.79
CA ARG A 164 9.59 -15.65 6.03
C ARG A 164 10.56 -14.54 5.64
N THR A 165 10.39 -13.99 4.45
CA THR A 165 11.27 -12.96 3.88
C THR A 165 11.22 -11.68 4.70
N ALA A 166 10.03 -11.20 5.08
CA ALA A 166 9.86 -10.04 5.96
C ALA A 166 10.64 -10.19 7.28
N GLY A 167 10.51 -11.37 7.92
CA GLY A 167 11.22 -11.63 9.17
C GLY A 167 12.74 -11.65 9.03
N LEU A 168 13.26 -12.25 7.95
CA LEU A 168 14.70 -12.31 7.68
C LEU A 168 15.27 -10.92 7.36
N ILE A 169 14.59 -10.15 6.52
CA ILE A 169 14.99 -8.79 6.14
C ILE A 169 15.03 -7.88 7.37
N ALA A 170 13.97 -7.84 8.17
CA ALA A 170 13.90 -7.00 9.35
C ALA A 170 15.06 -7.28 10.32
N LYS A 171 15.39 -8.55 10.58
CA LYS A 171 16.49 -8.96 11.45
C LYS A 171 17.86 -8.69 10.84
N GLY A 172 18.04 -9.00 9.56
CA GLY A 172 19.31 -8.82 8.86
C GLY A 172 19.72 -7.35 8.75
N PHE A 173 18.79 -6.47 8.35
CA PHE A 173 19.06 -5.04 8.21
C PHE A 173 19.21 -4.32 9.55
N SER A 174 18.49 -4.75 10.58
CA SER A 174 18.61 -4.16 11.93
C SER A 174 19.80 -4.74 12.73
N GLN A 175 20.37 -5.86 12.29
CA GLN A 175 21.37 -6.64 13.05
C GLN A 175 20.85 -7.03 14.46
N ASP A 176 19.55 -7.20 14.61
CA ASP A 176 18.87 -7.52 15.86
C ASP A 176 17.88 -8.67 15.64
N PRO A 177 18.14 -9.86 16.22
CA PRO A 177 17.27 -11.04 16.03
C PRO A 177 15.92 -10.92 16.72
N THR A 178 15.71 -9.92 17.58
CA THR A 178 14.46 -9.69 18.30
C THR A 178 13.46 -8.83 17.50
N GLN A 179 13.91 -8.15 16.45
CA GLN A 179 13.03 -7.31 15.61
C GLN A 179 12.03 -8.14 14.84
N LEU A 180 10.84 -7.61 14.67
CA LEU A 180 9.72 -8.19 13.94
C LEU A 180 9.41 -9.64 14.38
N THR A 181 8.70 -9.76 15.49
CA THR A 181 8.33 -11.03 16.09
C THR A 181 7.40 -11.86 15.20
N VAL A 182 7.33 -13.18 15.43
CA VAL A 182 6.44 -14.11 14.71
C VAL A 182 4.97 -13.63 14.81
N ASN A 183 4.52 -13.19 15.98
CA ASN A 183 3.18 -12.66 16.17
C ASN A 183 2.90 -11.44 15.28
N GLN A 184 3.84 -10.51 15.18
CA GLN A 184 3.71 -9.35 14.30
C GLN A 184 3.60 -9.78 12.84
N ILE A 185 4.45 -10.71 12.39
CA ILE A 185 4.43 -11.23 11.02
C ILE A 185 3.09 -11.91 10.69
N ILE A 186 2.58 -12.76 11.60
CA ILE A 186 1.27 -13.40 11.43
C ILE A 186 0.17 -12.34 11.32
N ARG A 187 0.16 -11.36 12.21
CA ARG A 187 -0.81 -10.26 12.16
C ARG A 187 -0.74 -9.48 10.84
N MET A 188 0.48 -9.20 10.35
CA MET A 188 0.67 -8.52 9.06
C MET A 188 0.11 -9.34 7.88
N ALA A 189 0.19 -10.67 7.94
CA ALA A 189 -0.32 -11.57 6.92
C ALA A 189 -1.83 -11.88 7.06
N THR A 190 -2.49 -11.43 8.12
CA THR A 190 -3.88 -11.78 8.44
C THR A 190 -4.69 -10.53 8.79
N ILE A 191 -4.90 -10.25 10.08
CA ILE A 191 -5.79 -9.17 10.53
C ILE A 191 -5.37 -7.78 10.04
N ASN A 192 -4.07 -7.50 9.92
CA ASN A 192 -3.63 -6.20 9.42
C ASN A 192 -3.97 -6.03 7.93
N GLY A 193 -3.89 -7.11 7.14
CA GLY A 193 -4.36 -7.12 5.75
C GLY A 193 -5.87 -6.89 5.66
N ALA A 194 -6.63 -7.56 6.52
CA ALA A 194 -8.08 -7.37 6.62
C ALA A 194 -8.42 -5.91 6.98
N ASN A 195 -7.73 -5.31 7.97
CA ASN A 195 -7.88 -3.89 8.32
C ASN A 195 -7.57 -2.97 7.14
N ALA A 196 -6.48 -3.23 6.41
CA ALA A 196 -6.09 -2.43 5.25
C ALA A 196 -7.16 -2.43 4.15
N LEU A 197 -7.91 -3.52 4.02
CA LEU A 197 -9.00 -3.70 3.06
C LEU A 197 -10.40 -3.41 3.64
N LYS A 198 -10.49 -2.99 4.92
CA LYS A 198 -11.75 -2.77 5.65
C LYS A 198 -12.64 -4.03 5.76
N LEU A 199 -12.01 -5.21 5.82
CA LEU A 199 -12.65 -6.52 5.93
C LEU A 199 -12.42 -7.19 7.30
N ASP A 200 -11.91 -6.45 8.29
CA ASP A 200 -11.51 -6.96 9.61
C ASP A 200 -12.67 -7.50 10.47
N ARG A 201 -13.91 -7.15 10.09
CA ARG A 201 -15.11 -7.70 10.72
C ARG A 201 -15.51 -9.07 10.17
N GLU A 202 -15.00 -9.45 9.00
CA GLU A 202 -15.37 -10.66 8.27
C GLU A 202 -14.25 -11.69 8.24
N VAL A 203 -13.00 -11.22 8.12
CA VAL A 203 -11.82 -12.09 7.94
C VAL A 203 -10.62 -11.60 8.75
N GLY A 204 -9.53 -12.39 8.76
CA GLY A 204 -8.24 -12.00 9.36
C GLY A 204 -8.05 -12.47 10.81
N SER A 205 -9.09 -13.01 11.47
CA SER A 205 -8.99 -13.62 12.80
C SER A 205 -9.89 -14.86 12.91
N LEU A 206 -9.56 -15.73 13.87
CA LEU A 206 -10.43 -16.81 14.30
C LEU A 206 -11.14 -16.34 15.57
N ALA A 207 -12.43 -16.08 15.46
CA ALA A 207 -13.30 -15.74 16.58
C ALA A 207 -14.44 -16.77 16.68
N VAL A 208 -14.92 -16.99 17.91
CA VAL A 208 -16.11 -17.82 18.20
C VAL A 208 -17.34 -16.94 18.22
#